data_916a613841a3075e4953a78562f62b50
#
_entry.id   916a613841a3075e4953a78562f62b50
#
_cell.length_a   1.000
_cell.length_b   1.000
_cell.length_c   1.000
_cell.angle_alpha   90.00
_cell.angle_beta   90.00
_cell.angle_gamma   90.00
#
_symmetry.space_group_name_H-M   'P 1'
#
loop_
_entity.id
_entity.type
_entity.pdbx_description
1 polymer ?
#
loop_
_entity_poly.entity_id
_entity_poly.type
_entity_poly.pdbx_seq_one_letter_code
_entity_poly.pdbx_strand_id
1 'polypeptide(L)'
;MSAKVQIKRAQRLSKRSIWSLVKLINQYLFFNGNSDVVFILGCQRSGTTLIADILDRDINSKVFPEFSELSSDDHAFNIRLNSLPKVKKNLSRIKAALIVIRPLVESHRAQEILSTFEDATVIWVFRHYKDVVSSNLKKFGIDNGYKNLAPILERDSDDWRSQGLSEEVHDLVSYHSNKGLNPQEAQCLFWYVRNLCFFEKNLQKYKRVLPLKYEDFVETPLAHVKKIYAIAGLPCPDKDLVFDVHADSVKKKIEMNISSEILSLCDEMWRQLESLSNEVY
;
A
#
# COMPACT_ATOMS: atom_id res chain seq x y z
N MET A 1 5.47 1.36 29.62
CA MET A 1 4.13 1.63 29.00
C MET A 1 3.10 1.76 30.12
N SER A 2 2.32 2.85 30.18
CA SER A 2 1.38 3.06 31.29
C SER A 2 0.21 2.06 31.23
N ALA A 3 -0.33 1.67 32.41
CA ALA A 3 -1.48 0.76 32.51
C ALA A 3 -2.70 1.21 31.68
N LYS A 4 -2.93 2.53 31.57
CA LYS A 4 -3.97 3.11 30.70
C LYS A 4 -3.78 2.77 29.20
N VAL A 5 -2.55 2.68 28.72
CA VAL A 5 -2.25 2.31 27.32
C VAL A 5 -2.51 0.83 27.10
N GLN A 6 -2.18 -0.02 28.06
CA GLN A 6 -2.45 -1.47 27.98
C GLN A 6 -3.95 -1.77 28.00
N ILE A 7 -4.73 -1.10 28.87
CA ILE A 7 -6.19 -1.25 28.93
C ILE A 7 -6.85 -0.81 27.61
N LYS A 8 -6.47 0.35 27.07
CA LYS A 8 -6.97 0.81 25.77
C LYS A 8 -6.63 -0.15 24.62
N ARG A 9 -5.44 -0.76 24.67
CA ARG A 9 -5.02 -1.76 23.69
C ARG A 9 -5.85 -3.05 23.79
N ALA A 10 -6.06 -3.55 24.99
CA ALA A 10 -6.89 -4.73 25.26
C ALA A 10 -8.36 -4.50 24.82
N GLN A 11 -8.93 -3.34 25.14
CA GLN A 11 -10.29 -2.98 24.70
C GLN A 11 -10.41 -2.86 23.17
N ARG A 12 -9.39 -2.33 22.48
CA ARG A 12 -9.35 -2.29 21.01
C ARG A 12 -9.30 -3.70 20.40
N LEU A 13 -8.47 -4.58 20.96
CA LEU A 13 -8.37 -5.96 20.50
C LEU A 13 -9.69 -6.73 20.70
N SER A 14 -10.31 -6.58 21.87
CA SER A 14 -11.62 -7.19 22.17
C SER A 14 -12.72 -6.70 21.22
N LYS A 15 -12.84 -5.39 20.99
CA LYS A 15 -13.81 -4.83 20.03
C LYS A 15 -13.57 -5.33 18.61
N ARG A 16 -12.31 -5.43 18.19
CA ARG A 16 -11.94 -5.92 16.85
C ARG A 16 -12.31 -7.40 16.66
N SER A 17 -12.11 -8.21 17.70
CA SER A 17 -12.49 -9.64 17.69
C SER A 17 -14.00 -9.83 17.61
N ILE A 18 -14.78 -9.07 18.38
CA ILE A 18 -16.25 -9.11 18.34
C ILE A 18 -16.75 -8.66 16.96
N TRP A 19 -16.20 -7.56 16.42
CA TRP A 19 -16.56 -7.08 15.09
C TRP A 19 -16.27 -8.10 14.00
N SER A 20 -15.10 -8.76 14.06
CA SER A 20 -14.75 -9.82 13.11
C SER A 20 -15.72 -11.00 13.16
N LEU A 21 -16.19 -11.37 14.36
CA LEU A 21 -17.20 -12.44 14.50
C LEU A 21 -18.56 -12.01 13.93
N VAL A 22 -18.99 -10.78 14.20
CA VAL A 22 -20.25 -10.23 13.62
C VAL A 22 -20.19 -10.24 12.09
N LYS A 23 -19.07 -9.80 11.51
CA LYS A 23 -18.85 -9.83 10.07
C LYS A 23 -18.94 -11.26 9.52
N LEU A 24 -18.26 -12.20 10.17
CA LEU A 24 -18.25 -13.60 9.75
C LEU A 24 -19.67 -14.20 9.72
N ILE A 25 -20.45 -13.97 10.78
CA ILE A 25 -21.83 -14.44 10.86
C ILE A 25 -22.70 -13.80 9.77
N ASN A 26 -22.61 -12.47 9.61
CA ASN A 26 -23.35 -11.76 8.58
C ASN A 26 -23.01 -12.28 7.16
N GLN A 27 -21.73 -12.40 6.86
CA GLN A 27 -21.25 -12.88 5.56
C GLN A 27 -21.66 -14.32 5.29
N TYR A 28 -21.61 -15.18 6.31
CA TYR A 28 -22.04 -16.57 6.18
C TYR A 28 -23.54 -16.72 5.90
N LEU A 29 -24.36 -15.90 6.58
CA LEU A 29 -25.82 -15.99 6.50
C LEU A 29 -26.41 -15.27 5.28
N PHE A 30 -25.84 -14.15 4.90
CA PHE A 30 -26.50 -13.24 3.94
C PHE A 30 -25.75 -13.07 2.61
N PHE A 31 -24.48 -13.46 2.53
CA PHE A 31 -23.74 -13.33 1.27
C PHE A 31 -24.01 -14.53 0.33
N ASN A 32 -24.62 -14.22 -0.82
CA ASN A 32 -24.89 -15.16 -1.90
C ASN A 32 -24.52 -14.49 -3.24
N GLY A 33 -23.23 -14.48 -3.58
CA GLY A 33 -22.76 -13.85 -4.80
C GLY A 33 -21.28 -14.10 -5.09
N ASN A 34 -20.75 -13.39 -6.04
CA ASN A 34 -19.32 -13.35 -6.32
C ASN A 34 -18.66 -12.28 -5.48
N SER A 35 -17.42 -12.53 -5.10
CA SER A 35 -16.60 -11.56 -4.37
C SER A 35 -15.80 -10.71 -5.34
N ASP A 36 -15.84 -9.38 -5.16
CA ASP A 36 -14.92 -8.49 -5.85
C ASP A 36 -13.64 -8.34 -5.05
N VAL A 37 -12.50 -8.43 -5.73
CA VAL A 37 -11.19 -8.45 -5.10
C VAL A 37 -10.46 -7.14 -5.35
N VAL A 38 -9.98 -6.51 -4.29
CA VAL A 38 -9.19 -5.28 -4.33
C VAL A 38 -7.82 -5.52 -3.73
N PHE A 39 -6.77 -5.23 -4.47
CA PHE A 39 -5.40 -5.19 -3.97
C PHE A 39 -4.99 -3.75 -3.68
N ILE A 40 -4.47 -3.50 -2.48
CA ILE A 40 -3.90 -2.20 -2.10
C ILE A 40 -2.39 -2.31 -2.19
N LEU A 41 -1.81 -1.69 -3.20
CA LEU A 41 -0.38 -1.66 -3.50
C LEU A 41 0.18 -0.24 -3.34
N GLY A 42 1.48 -0.07 -3.50
CA GLY A 42 2.17 1.21 -3.45
C GLY A 42 3.41 1.18 -2.56
N CYS A 43 3.98 2.36 -2.33
CA CYS A 43 5.14 2.49 -1.45
C CYS A 43 4.74 2.38 0.02
N GLN A 44 5.60 1.76 0.83
CA GLN A 44 5.41 1.72 2.28
C GLN A 44 5.28 3.14 2.85
N ARG A 45 4.48 3.31 3.89
CA ARG A 45 4.19 4.59 4.56
C ARG A 45 3.34 5.59 3.75
N SER A 46 2.78 5.17 2.61
CA SER A 46 1.87 6.00 1.81
C SER A 46 0.41 5.98 2.27
N GLY A 47 0.07 5.32 3.39
CA GLY A 47 -1.31 5.32 3.91
C GLY A 47 -2.14 4.07 3.58
N THR A 48 -1.55 3.04 2.99
CA THR A 48 -2.23 1.77 2.63
C THR A 48 -2.98 1.14 3.80
N THR A 49 -2.46 1.24 5.03
CA THR A 49 -3.11 0.73 6.24
C THR A 49 -4.40 1.48 6.55
N LEU A 50 -4.42 2.82 6.42
CA LEU A 50 -5.61 3.62 6.68
C LEU A 50 -6.74 3.22 5.75
N ILE A 51 -6.46 3.08 4.45
CA ILE A 51 -7.45 2.70 3.45
C ILE A 51 -8.00 1.30 3.75
N ALA A 52 -7.13 0.33 4.05
CA ALA A 52 -7.54 -1.01 4.42
C ALA A 52 -8.41 -1.03 5.71
N ASP A 53 -8.03 -0.27 6.74
CA ASP A 53 -8.78 -0.17 8.00
C ASP A 53 -10.16 0.48 7.79
N ILE A 54 -10.28 1.43 6.86
CA ILE A 54 -11.58 2.04 6.49
C ILE A 54 -12.47 1.01 5.79
N LEU A 55 -11.94 0.30 4.81
CA LEU A 55 -12.69 -0.73 4.10
C LEU A 55 -13.06 -1.91 5.02
N ASP A 56 -12.26 -2.19 6.07
CA ASP A 56 -12.61 -3.21 7.08
C ASP A 56 -13.80 -2.84 7.98
N ARG A 57 -14.26 -1.60 7.95
CA ARG A 57 -15.46 -1.15 8.69
C ARG A 57 -16.77 -1.56 8.03
N ASP A 58 -16.73 -1.91 6.73
CA ASP A 58 -17.88 -2.47 6.04
C ASP A 58 -18.13 -3.92 6.49
N ILE A 59 -19.36 -4.21 6.88
CA ILE A 59 -19.78 -5.56 7.32
C ILE A 59 -19.65 -6.60 6.20
N ASN A 60 -19.76 -6.17 4.95
CA ASN A 60 -19.69 -7.03 3.76
C ASN A 60 -18.27 -7.20 3.20
N SER A 61 -17.27 -6.55 3.83
CA SER A 61 -15.87 -6.69 3.42
C SER A 61 -15.09 -7.72 4.25
N LYS A 62 -14.08 -8.35 3.63
CA LYS A 62 -13.06 -9.14 4.31
C LYS A 62 -11.69 -8.59 3.94
N VAL A 63 -10.94 -8.10 4.95
CA VAL A 63 -9.62 -7.50 4.74
C VAL A 63 -8.52 -8.45 5.21
N PHE A 64 -7.55 -8.69 4.34
CA PHE A 64 -6.34 -9.45 4.60
C PHE A 64 -5.14 -8.49 4.69
N PRO A 65 -4.62 -8.21 5.89
CA PRO A 65 -3.40 -7.43 6.06
C PRO A 65 -2.16 -8.23 5.60
N GLU A 66 -0.99 -7.61 5.66
CA GLU A 66 0.29 -8.26 5.32
C GLU A 66 0.55 -9.55 6.10
N PHE A 67 0.17 -9.55 7.38
CA PHE A 67 0.24 -10.73 8.24
C PHE A 67 -1.12 -11.44 8.26
N SER A 68 -1.32 -12.36 7.34
CA SER A 68 -2.58 -13.10 7.23
C SER A 68 -2.33 -14.52 6.72
N GLU A 69 -3.38 -15.31 6.68
CA GLU A 69 -3.36 -16.67 6.10
C GLU A 69 -3.03 -16.70 4.60
N LEU A 70 -3.02 -15.54 3.93
CA LEU A 70 -2.61 -15.43 2.53
C LEU A 70 -1.10 -15.22 2.37
N SER A 71 -0.38 -14.97 3.46
CA SER A 71 1.04 -14.64 3.44
C SER A 71 1.87 -15.78 4.01
N SER A 72 3.13 -15.84 3.56
CA SER A 72 4.18 -16.65 4.15
C SER A 72 5.30 -15.75 4.62
N ASP A 73 5.98 -16.15 5.68
CA ASP A 73 7.21 -15.50 6.12
C ASP A 73 8.36 -16.00 5.26
N ASP A 74 9.23 -15.11 4.80
CA ASP A 74 10.46 -15.47 4.15
C ASP A 74 11.66 -15.38 5.12
N HIS A 75 12.82 -15.89 4.70
CA HIS A 75 14.03 -15.94 5.54
C HIS A 75 14.56 -14.55 5.95
N ALA A 76 14.12 -13.49 5.30
CA ALA A 76 14.49 -12.10 5.58
C ALA A 76 13.45 -11.36 6.43
N PHE A 77 12.49 -12.05 7.04
CA PHE A 77 11.34 -11.47 7.76
C PHE A 77 10.49 -10.52 6.91
N ASN A 78 10.54 -10.67 5.61
CA ASN A 78 9.69 -9.97 4.67
C ASN A 78 8.46 -10.83 4.41
N ILE A 79 7.29 -10.34 4.77
CA ILE A 79 6.08 -11.11 4.59
C ILE A 79 5.67 -11.04 3.13
N ARG A 80 5.80 -12.17 2.49
CA ARG A 80 5.47 -12.36 1.09
C ARG A 80 4.08 -12.97 0.96
N LEU A 81 3.37 -12.53 -0.06
CA LEU A 81 2.13 -13.19 -0.44
C LEU A 81 2.45 -14.62 -0.91
N ASN A 82 1.63 -15.60 -0.50
CA ASN A 82 1.71 -16.95 -1.05
C ASN A 82 1.61 -16.92 -2.58
N SER A 83 1.95 -18.02 -3.25
CA SER A 83 1.78 -18.07 -4.71
C SER A 83 0.36 -17.68 -5.11
N LEU A 84 0.21 -16.87 -6.16
CA LEU A 84 -1.09 -16.31 -6.56
C LEU A 84 -2.16 -17.40 -6.84
N PRO A 85 -1.84 -18.57 -7.42
CA PRO A 85 -2.80 -19.67 -7.51
C PRO A 85 -3.30 -20.17 -6.15
N LYS A 86 -2.42 -20.25 -5.13
CA LYS A 86 -2.80 -20.62 -3.75
C LYS A 86 -3.67 -19.54 -3.12
N VAL A 87 -3.34 -18.26 -3.32
CA VAL A 87 -4.18 -17.14 -2.87
C VAL A 87 -5.55 -17.23 -3.53
N LYS A 88 -5.64 -17.37 -4.85
CA LYS A 88 -6.89 -17.47 -5.59
C LYS A 88 -7.76 -18.63 -5.07
N LYS A 89 -7.15 -19.80 -4.82
CA LYS A 89 -7.84 -20.95 -4.23
C LYS A 89 -8.36 -20.67 -2.81
N ASN A 90 -7.60 -19.92 -1.99
CA ASN A 90 -8.06 -19.57 -0.65
C ASN A 90 -9.23 -18.58 -0.70
N LEU A 91 -9.16 -17.58 -1.59
CA LEU A 91 -10.21 -16.58 -1.75
C LEU A 91 -11.54 -17.16 -2.22
N SER A 92 -11.54 -18.22 -3.05
CA SER A 92 -12.76 -18.86 -3.53
C SER A 92 -13.63 -19.44 -2.41
N ARG A 93 -13.11 -19.55 -1.19
CA ARG A 93 -13.84 -20.04 0.00
C ARG A 93 -14.37 -18.91 0.88
N ILE A 94 -14.01 -17.68 0.57
CA ILE A 94 -14.39 -16.51 1.36
C ILE A 94 -15.77 -16.03 0.93
N LYS A 95 -16.64 -15.83 1.90
CA LYS A 95 -18.00 -15.30 1.71
C LYS A 95 -18.01 -13.81 2.10
N ALA A 96 -17.62 -12.94 1.19
CA ALA A 96 -17.66 -11.49 1.40
C ALA A 96 -17.87 -10.80 0.06
N ALA A 97 -18.66 -9.73 0.02
CA ALA A 97 -18.88 -8.99 -1.22
C ALA A 97 -17.59 -8.32 -1.69
N LEU A 98 -16.84 -7.74 -0.75
CA LEU A 98 -15.55 -7.09 -1.02
C LEU A 98 -14.43 -7.82 -0.29
N ILE A 99 -13.46 -8.34 -1.02
CA ILE A 99 -12.23 -8.90 -0.48
C ILE A 99 -11.10 -7.90 -0.73
N VAL A 100 -10.46 -7.44 0.35
CA VAL A 100 -9.34 -6.50 0.27
C VAL A 100 -8.06 -7.20 0.71
N ILE A 101 -7.04 -7.16 -0.14
CA ILE A 101 -5.72 -7.73 0.15
C ILE A 101 -4.69 -6.60 0.14
N ARG A 102 -3.96 -6.44 1.24
CA ARG A 102 -2.92 -5.43 1.38
C ARG A 102 -1.56 -6.08 1.57
N PRO A 103 -0.94 -6.58 0.49
CA PRO A 103 0.38 -7.20 0.53
C PRO A 103 1.44 -6.09 0.46
N LEU A 104 2.11 -5.82 1.58
CA LEU A 104 2.97 -4.65 1.75
C LEU A 104 4.13 -4.58 0.74
N VAL A 105 4.68 -5.72 0.35
CA VAL A 105 5.93 -5.80 -0.42
C VAL A 105 5.76 -6.30 -1.85
N GLU A 106 4.54 -6.54 -2.30
CA GLU A 106 4.27 -7.18 -3.60
C GLU A 106 4.00 -6.20 -4.76
N SER A 107 4.27 -4.91 -4.58
CA SER A 107 3.96 -3.89 -5.62
C SER A 107 4.68 -4.15 -6.95
N HIS A 108 5.87 -4.77 -6.92
CA HIS A 108 6.61 -5.17 -8.13
C HIS A 108 5.90 -6.28 -8.93
N ARG A 109 4.96 -7.02 -8.30
CA ARG A 109 4.17 -8.09 -8.94
C ARG A 109 2.79 -7.64 -9.41
N ALA A 110 2.55 -6.33 -9.51
CA ALA A 110 1.22 -5.80 -9.84
C ALA A 110 0.67 -6.36 -11.17
N GLN A 111 1.50 -6.53 -12.20
CA GLN A 111 1.08 -7.14 -13.47
C GLN A 111 0.71 -8.61 -13.32
N GLU A 112 1.47 -9.38 -12.54
CA GLU A 112 1.19 -10.80 -12.25
C GLU A 112 -0.12 -10.94 -11.48
N ILE A 113 -0.36 -10.04 -10.51
CA ILE A 113 -1.63 -9.95 -9.78
C ILE A 113 -2.79 -9.68 -10.75
N LEU A 114 -2.67 -8.66 -11.60
CA LEU A 114 -3.70 -8.30 -12.58
C LEU A 114 -3.99 -9.40 -13.60
N SER A 115 -2.99 -10.18 -13.99
CA SER A 115 -3.16 -11.32 -14.92
C SER A 115 -3.76 -12.54 -14.25
N THR A 116 -3.46 -12.78 -12.97
CA THR A 116 -4.01 -13.93 -12.22
C THR A 116 -5.44 -13.68 -11.76
N PHE A 117 -5.75 -12.44 -11.40
CA PHE A 117 -7.08 -12.00 -10.94
C PHE A 117 -7.66 -11.02 -11.97
N GLU A 118 -8.26 -11.59 -13.02
CA GLU A 118 -8.72 -10.83 -14.20
C GLU A 118 -9.75 -9.74 -13.87
N ASP A 119 -10.57 -9.94 -12.83
CA ASP A 119 -11.60 -8.99 -12.39
C ASP A 119 -11.15 -8.14 -11.19
N ALA A 120 -9.93 -8.36 -10.64
CA ALA A 120 -9.49 -7.61 -9.47
C ALA A 120 -9.16 -6.16 -9.80
N THR A 121 -9.46 -5.28 -8.87
CA THR A 121 -9.02 -3.88 -8.86
C THR A 121 -7.71 -3.73 -8.09
N VAL A 122 -6.82 -2.91 -8.58
CA VAL A 122 -5.60 -2.50 -7.87
C VAL A 122 -5.72 -1.03 -7.49
N ILE A 123 -5.58 -0.72 -6.21
CA ILE A 123 -5.42 0.65 -5.73
C ILE A 123 -3.93 0.88 -5.52
N TRP A 124 -3.35 1.76 -6.33
CA TRP A 124 -1.96 2.17 -6.17
C TRP A 124 -1.89 3.43 -5.32
N VAL A 125 -1.51 3.26 -4.05
CA VAL A 125 -1.46 4.37 -3.09
C VAL A 125 -0.10 5.03 -3.14
N PHE A 126 -0.07 6.31 -3.41
CA PHE A 126 1.14 7.12 -3.36
C PHE A 126 0.96 8.33 -2.43
N ARG A 127 2.07 8.83 -1.92
CA ARG A 127 2.14 9.95 -0.99
C ARG A 127 3.41 10.73 -1.24
N HIS A 128 3.39 12.02 -0.96
CA HIS A 128 4.54 12.90 -1.14
C HIS A 128 5.78 12.36 -0.44
N TYR A 129 6.91 12.32 -1.17
CA TYR A 129 8.14 11.68 -0.70
C TYR A 129 8.64 12.23 0.64
N LYS A 130 8.55 13.54 0.89
CA LYS A 130 8.98 14.15 2.17
C LYS A 130 8.25 13.54 3.37
N ASP A 131 6.95 13.34 3.24
CA ASP A 131 6.13 12.73 4.30
C ASP A 131 6.44 11.24 4.49
N VAL A 132 6.63 10.52 3.38
CA VAL A 132 7.00 9.09 3.41
C VAL A 132 8.35 8.91 4.07
N VAL A 133 9.36 9.69 3.68
CA VAL A 133 10.72 9.66 4.23
C VAL A 133 10.70 9.96 5.73
N SER A 134 10.07 11.05 6.14
CA SER A 134 9.95 11.41 7.57
C SER A 134 9.26 10.32 8.38
N SER A 135 8.15 9.79 7.87
CA SER A 135 7.40 8.69 8.51
C SER A 135 8.21 7.41 8.61
N ASN A 136 9.01 7.11 7.59
CA ASN A 136 9.84 5.92 7.51
C ASN A 136 11.00 5.97 8.51
N LEU A 137 11.79 7.03 8.46
CA LEU A 137 12.93 7.23 9.37
C LEU A 137 12.49 7.25 10.84
N LYS A 138 11.35 7.89 11.14
CA LYS A 138 10.78 7.88 12.50
C LYS A 138 10.36 6.48 12.95
N LYS A 139 9.86 5.65 12.07
CA LYS A 139 9.33 4.31 12.41
C LYS A 139 10.40 3.25 12.50
N PHE A 140 11.36 3.26 11.57
CA PHE A 140 12.33 2.18 11.35
C PHE A 140 13.78 2.59 11.64
N GLY A 141 14.03 3.86 11.95
CA GLY A 141 15.37 4.39 12.24
C GLY A 141 16.05 5.00 11.03
N ILE A 142 17.14 5.72 11.35
CA ILE A 142 17.86 6.55 10.38
C ILE A 142 18.50 5.74 9.26
N ASP A 143 18.93 4.52 9.52
CA ASP A 143 19.64 3.67 8.55
C ASP A 143 18.70 2.92 7.60
N ASN A 144 17.37 3.08 7.76
CA ASN A 144 16.43 2.27 7.01
C ASN A 144 16.49 2.49 5.49
N GLY A 145 16.85 3.69 5.05
CA GLY A 145 17.07 3.97 3.62
C GLY A 145 18.17 3.09 3.03
N TYR A 146 19.33 3.01 3.68
CA TYR A 146 20.44 2.17 3.25
C TYR A 146 20.10 0.69 3.24
N LYS A 147 19.41 0.21 4.30
CA LYS A 147 18.94 -1.19 4.38
C LYS A 147 17.97 -1.55 3.25
N ASN A 148 17.18 -0.57 2.79
CA ASN A 148 16.27 -0.78 1.66
C ASN A 148 17.00 -0.75 0.31
N LEU A 149 18.08 0.01 0.17
CA LEU A 149 18.85 0.07 -1.07
C LEU A 149 19.85 -1.08 -1.20
N ALA A 150 20.35 -1.67 -0.10
CA ALA A 150 21.36 -2.69 -0.10
C ALA A 150 21.02 -3.87 -1.02
N PRO A 151 19.83 -4.52 -0.95
CA PRO A 151 19.50 -5.62 -1.87
C PRO A 151 19.46 -5.18 -3.35
N ILE A 152 19.11 -3.92 -3.62
CA ILE A 152 19.09 -3.38 -4.99
C ILE A 152 20.53 -3.23 -5.51
N LEU A 153 21.44 -2.73 -4.67
CA LEU A 153 22.87 -2.59 -5.00
C LEU A 153 23.55 -3.94 -5.20
N GLU A 154 23.16 -4.93 -4.41
CA GLU A 154 23.64 -6.31 -4.49
C GLU A 154 22.99 -7.10 -5.64
N ARG A 155 21.97 -6.54 -6.30
CA ARG A 155 21.16 -7.19 -7.34
C ARG A 155 20.56 -8.52 -6.85
N ASP A 156 20.16 -8.56 -5.58
CA ASP A 156 19.61 -9.75 -4.94
C ASP A 156 18.22 -10.07 -5.52
N SER A 157 18.19 -11.09 -6.39
CA SER A 157 16.96 -11.53 -7.05
C SER A 157 15.94 -12.18 -6.10
N ASP A 158 16.34 -12.57 -4.89
CA ASP A 158 15.47 -13.19 -3.90
C ASP A 158 14.84 -12.14 -2.97
N ASP A 159 15.43 -10.96 -2.87
CA ASP A 159 14.84 -9.86 -2.10
C ASP A 159 13.80 -9.07 -2.91
N TRP A 160 12.62 -8.90 -2.35
CA TRP A 160 11.50 -8.18 -2.97
C TRP A 160 11.83 -6.71 -3.36
N ARG A 161 12.86 -6.11 -2.77
CA ARG A 161 13.28 -4.74 -3.07
C ARG A 161 13.96 -4.66 -4.43
N SER A 162 14.68 -5.72 -4.80
CA SER A 162 15.41 -5.84 -6.05
C SER A 162 14.62 -6.56 -7.13
N GLN A 163 13.66 -7.43 -6.73
CA GLN A 163 12.88 -8.23 -7.68
C GLN A 163 12.13 -7.39 -8.71
N GLY A 164 12.30 -7.75 -9.99
CA GLY A 164 11.57 -7.17 -11.11
C GLY A 164 11.95 -5.74 -11.47
N LEU A 165 13.06 -5.24 -10.93
CA LEU A 165 13.68 -3.99 -11.36
C LEU A 165 14.49 -4.22 -12.66
N SER A 166 14.53 -3.20 -13.52
CA SER A 166 15.35 -3.20 -14.71
C SER A 166 16.82 -2.91 -14.39
N GLU A 167 17.73 -3.25 -15.32
CA GLU A 167 19.16 -2.94 -15.17
C GLU A 167 19.40 -1.44 -15.03
N GLU A 168 18.64 -0.61 -15.74
CA GLU A 168 18.71 0.85 -15.67
C GLU A 168 18.40 1.36 -14.26
N VAL A 169 17.48 0.71 -13.55
CA VAL A 169 17.14 1.07 -12.15
C VAL A 169 18.27 0.67 -11.21
N HIS A 170 18.86 -0.53 -11.40
CA HIS A 170 20.02 -0.94 -10.62
C HIS A 170 21.20 0.01 -10.81
N ASP A 171 21.47 0.41 -12.05
CA ASP A 171 22.56 1.34 -12.39
C ASP A 171 22.28 2.74 -11.82
N LEU A 172 21.04 3.23 -11.89
CA LEU A 172 20.65 4.50 -11.29
C LEU A 172 20.88 4.51 -9.77
N VAL A 173 20.47 3.44 -9.08
CA VAL A 173 20.67 3.32 -7.63
C VAL A 173 22.16 3.26 -7.30
N SER A 174 22.95 2.51 -8.06
CA SER A 174 24.40 2.40 -7.90
C SER A 174 25.10 3.75 -8.12
N TYR A 175 24.72 4.47 -9.17
CA TYR A 175 25.27 5.78 -9.49
C TYR A 175 25.07 6.80 -8.34
N HIS A 176 23.84 6.91 -7.82
CA HIS A 176 23.57 7.84 -6.72
C HIS A 176 24.21 7.39 -5.40
N SER A 177 24.21 6.09 -5.12
CA SER A 177 24.83 5.55 -3.90
C SER A 177 26.34 5.78 -3.86
N ASN A 178 27.03 5.68 -4.98
CA ASN A 178 28.47 5.94 -5.09
C ASN A 178 28.85 7.41 -4.85
N LYS A 179 27.91 8.34 -4.97
CA LYS A 179 28.10 9.76 -4.64
C LYS A 179 28.03 10.06 -3.16
N GLY A 180 27.63 9.09 -2.33
CA GLY A 180 27.51 9.25 -0.90
C GLY A 180 26.18 9.89 -0.50
N LEU A 181 25.12 9.08 -0.44
CA LEU A 181 23.80 9.51 0.01
C LEU A 181 23.78 9.72 1.53
N ASN A 182 23.09 10.75 2.00
CA ASN A 182 22.69 10.83 3.40
C ASN A 182 21.44 9.97 3.68
N PRO A 183 21.04 9.74 4.94
CA PRO A 183 19.90 8.88 5.27
C PRO A 183 18.57 9.30 4.65
N GLN A 184 18.33 10.60 4.49
CA GLN A 184 17.11 11.13 3.88
C GLN A 184 17.11 10.87 2.38
N GLU A 185 18.25 11.11 1.73
CA GLU A 185 18.43 10.84 0.29
C GLU A 185 18.31 9.37 -0.05
N ALA A 186 18.90 8.48 0.75
CA ALA A 186 18.77 7.04 0.57
C ALA A 186 17.29 6.61 0.64
N GLN A 187 16.53 7.17 1.57
CA GLN A 187 15.10 6.86 1.65
C GLN A 187 14.27 7.52 0.53
N CYS A 188 14.66 8.72 0.05
CA CYS A 188 14.09 9.35 -1.13
C CYS A 188 14.29 8.49 -2.38
N LEU A 189 15.51 8.01 -2.60
CA LEU A 189 15.83 7.15 -3.73
C LEU A 189 15.05 5.83 -3.68
N PHE A 190 14.90 5.23 -2.51
CA PHE A 190 14.05 4.07 -2.34
C PHE A 190 12.57 4.37 -2.64
N TRP A 191 12.04 5.52 -2.19
CA TRP A 191 10.69 5.95 -2.54
C TRP A 191 10.52 6.11 -4.06
N TYR A 192 11.51 6.72 -4.73
CA TYR A 192 11.53 6.87 -6.18
C TYR A 192 11.44 5.50 -6.87
N VAL A 193 12.33 4.57 -6.54
CA VAL A 193 12.35 3.21 -7.12
C VAL A 193 11.01 2.48 -6.92
N ARG A 194 10.42 2.58 -5.73
CA ARG A 194 9.13 1.92 -5.45
C ARG A 194 7.98 2.47 -6.28
N ASN A 195 7.98 3.78 -6.58
CA ASN A 195 6.95 4.39 -7.41
C ASN A 195 7.24 4.24 -8.91
N LEU A 196 8.52 4.16 -9.29
CA LEU A 196 8.91 3.89 -10.68
C LEU A 196 8.34 2.55 -11.18
N CYS A 197 8.17 1.55 -10.30
CA CYS A 197 7.50 0.29 -10.63
C CYS A 197 6.11 0.50 -11.25
N PHE A 198 5.37 1.55 -10.89
CA PHE A 198 4.07 1.85 -11.49
C PHE A 198 4.18 2.10 -12.99
N PHE A 199 5.16 2.89 -13.40
CA PHE A 199 5.40 3.27 -14.78
C PHE A 199 6.08 2.16 -15.57
N GLU A 200 7.10 1.51 -15.03
CA GLU A 200 7.79 0.38 -15.68
C GLU A 200 6.83 -0.79 -15.98
N LYS A 201 5.86 -1.02 -15.09
CA LYS A 201 4.82 -2.04 -15.30
C LYS A 201 3.63 -1.51 -16.12
N ASN A 202 3.69 -0.29 -16.66
CA ASN A 202 2.63 0.34 -17.44
C ASN A 202 1.26 0.28 -16.76
N LEU A 203 1.21 0.44 -15.43
CA LEU A 203 -0.03 0.25 -14.67
C LEU A 203 -1.09 1.27 -15.01
N GLN A 204 -0.71 2.46 -15.48
CA GLN A 204 -1.62 3.51 -15.96
C GLN A 204 -2.49 3.08 -17.16
N LYS A 205 -2.11 2.02 -17.88
CA LYS A 205 -2.87 1.51 -19.02
C LYS A 205 -4.04 0.59 -18.61
N TYR A 206 -4.07 0.16 -17.37
CA TYR A 206 -5.10 -0.76 -16.88
C TYR A 206 -6.27 0.02 -16.27
N LYS A 207 -7.46 -0.08 -16.85
CA LYS A 207 -8.69 0.57 -16.32
C LYS A 207 -9.04 0.13 -14.90
N ARG A 208 -8.53 -1.03 -14.48
CA ARG A 208 -8.74 -1.62 -13.13
C ARG A 208 -7.68 -1.16 -12.12
N VAL A 209 -6.79 -0.26 -12.50
CA VAL A 209 -5.79 0.32 -11.60
C VAL A 209 -6.21 1.75 -11.26
N LEU A 210 -6.44 2.00 -9.99
CA LEU A 210 -6.79 3.32 -9.45
C LEU A 210 -5.55 3.93 -8.78
N PRO A 211 -4.87 4.91 -9.39
CA PRO A 211 -3.89 5.71 -8.68
C PRO A 211 -4.62 6.56 -7.63
N LEU A 212 -4.16 6.50 -6.39
CA LEU A 212 -4.78 7.18 -5.27
C LEU A 212 -3.76 7.97 -4.47
N LYS A 213 -3.87 9.29 -4.54
CA LYS A 213 -3.06 10.22 -3.79
C LYS A 213 -3.55 10.30 -2.35
N TYR A 214 -2.65 10.04 -1.40
CA TYR A 214 -2.99 10.00 0.02
C TYR A 214 -3.53 11.33 0.54
N GLU A 215 -2.95 12.44 0.09
CA GLU A 215 -3.33 13.79 0.48
C GLU A 215 -4.79 14.08 0.11
N ASP A 216 -5.20 13.78 -1.12
CA ASP A 216 -6.57 13.98 -1.60
C ASP A 216 -7.54 13.03 -0.88
N PHE A 217 -7.07 11.79 -0.61
CA PHE A 217 -7.87 10.83 0.14
C PHE A 217 -8.24 11.33 1.53
N VAL A 218 -7.30 11.94 2.27
CA VAL A 218 -7.60 12.41 3.63
C VAL A 218 -8.37 13.74 3.65
N GLU A 219 -8.36 14.49 2.56
CA GLU A 219 -9.16 15.71 2.39
C GLU A 219 -10.62 15.38 2.06
N THR A 220 -10.86 14.42 1.19
CA THR A 220 -12.21 14.02 0.74
C THR A 220 -12.41 12.50 0.84
N PRO A 221 -12.31 11.90 2.04
CA PRO A 221 -12.21 10.46 2.19
C PRO A 221 -13.47 9.71 1.72
N LEU A 222 -14.66 10.27 1.93
CA LEU A 222 -15.91 9.63 1.48
C LEU A 222 -16.00 9.55 -0.05
N ALA A 223 -15.57 10.59 -0.76
CA ALA A 223 -15.59 10.60 -2.22
C ALA A 223 -14.67 9.50 -2.77
N HIS A 224 -13.48 9.35 -2.20
CA HIS A 224 -12.54 8.31 -2.60
C HIS A 224 -13.01 6.89 -2.24
N VAL A 225 -13.63 6.71 -1.06
CA VAL A 225 -14.23 5.41 -0.71
C VAL A 225 -15.32 5.04 -1.70
N LYS A 226 -16.24 5.96 -2.04
CA LYS A 226 -17.26 5.73 -3.07
C LYS A 226 -16.66 5.32 -4.41
N LYS A 227 -15.56 5.96 -4.80
CA LYS A 227 -14.84 5.63 -6.03
C LYS A 227 -14.23 4.23 -6.00
N ILE A 228 -13.63 3.83 -4.86
CA ILE A 228 -13.10 2.47 -4.67
C ILE A 228 -14.22 1.44 -4.86
N TYR A 229 -15.38 1.65 -4.25
CA TYR A 229 -16.51 0.74 -4.41
C TYR A 229 -17.05 0.71 -5.85
N ALA A 230 -17.16 1.86 -6.49
CA ALA A 230 -17.62 1.97 -7.88
C ALA A 230 -16.70 1.21 -8.85
N ILE A 231 -15.38 1.35 -8.70
CA ILE A 231 -14.42 0.66 -9.59
C ILE A 231 -14.35 -0.85 -9.29
N ALA A 232 -14.67 -1.25 -8.05
CA ALA A 232 -14.84 -2.66 -7.67
C ALA A 232 -16.21 -3.24 -8.10
N GLY A 233 -17.07 -2.44 -8.74
CA GLY A 233 -18.39 -2.91 -9.18
C GLY A 233 -19.44 -3.03 -8.07
N LEU A 234 -19.21 -2.44 -6.90
CA LEU A 234 -20.04 -2.58 -5.71
C LEU A 234 -20.72 -1.26 -5.31
N PRO A 235 -21.92 -1.29 -4.73
CA PRO A 235 -22.51 -0.14 -4.08
C PRO A 235 -21.72 0.22 -2.81
N CYS A 236 -21.42 1.51 -2.63
CA CYS A 236 -20.80 1.98 -1.39
C CYS A 236 -21.83 1.87 -0.25
N PRO A 237 -21.45 1.35 0.93
CA PRO A 237 -22.34 1.29 2.08
C PRO A 237 -22.82 2.68 2.51
N ASP A 238 -24.08 2.76 2.98
CA ASP A 238 -24.66 4.01 3.54
C ASP A 238 -24.01 4.41 4.86
N LYS A 239 -23.37 3.47 5.54
CA LYS A 239 -22.68 3.71 6.82
C LYS A 239 -21.49 4.63 6.61
N ASP A 240 -21.32 5.62 7.49
CA ASP A 240 -20.09 6.42 7.54
C ASP A 240 -18.87 5.56 7.90
N LEU A 241 -18.05 5.27 6.91
CA LEU A 241 -16.81 4.50 7.07
C LEU A 241 -15.61 5.38 7.44
N VAL A 242 -15.73 6.71 7.32
CA VAL A 242 -14.60 7.66 7.37
C VAL A 242 -14.66 8.63 8.55
N PHE A 243 -15.51 8.38 9.54
CA PHE A 243 -15.84 9.27 10.67
C PHE A 243 -14.65 9.79 11.50
N ASP A 244 -13.47 9.15 11.41
CA ASP A 244 -12.26 9.49 12.17
C ASP A 244 -11.04 9.78 11.27
N VAL A 245 -11.27 10.07 9.99
CA VAL A 245 -10.19 10.44 9.06
C VAL A 245 -9.91 11.93 9.19
N HIS A 246 -8.65 12.27 9.45
CA HIS A 246 -8.20 13.65 9.64
C HIS A 246 -6.96 13.94 8.77
N ALA A 247 -6.92 15.14 8.19
CA ALA A 247 -5.83 15.61 7.34
C ALA A 247 -4.59 16.12 8.11
N ASP A 248 -4.53 15.94 9.43
CA ASP A 248 -3.46 16.50 10.28
C ASP A 248 -2.05 16.04 9.91
N SER A 249 -1.94 14.87 9.27
CA SER A 249 -0.64 14.32 8.84
C SER A 249 -0.06 15.00 7.61
N VAL A 250 -0.87 15.73 6.85
CA VAL A 250 -0.47 16.40 5.58
C VAL A 250 0.01 17.84 5.81
N LYS A 251 -0.34 18.45 6.94
CA LYS A 251 -0.10 19.87 7.21
C LYS A 251 1.31 20.21 7.72
N LYS A 252 2.20 19.23 7.88
CA LYS A 252 3.54 19.46 8.47
C LYS A 252 4.54 19.81 7.38
N LYS A 253 5.11 21.02 7.46
CA LYS A 253 6.32 21.35 6.68
C LYS A 253 7.50 20.55 7.25
N ILE A 254 8.13 19.76 6.40
CA ILE A 254 9.30 18.95 6.75
C ILE A 254 10.49 19.52 6.00
N GLU A 255 11.43 20.07 6.74
CA GLU A 255 12.72 20.47 6.19
C GLU A 255 13.58 19.22 6.04
N MET A 256 14.20 19.07 4.88
CA MET A 256 15.06 17.95 4.55
C MET A 256 16.35 18.46 3.90
N ASN A 257 17.44 17.85 4.27
CA ASN A 257 18.72 18.06 3.60
C ASN A 257 18.84 17.06 2.46
N ILE A 258 18.47 17.47 1.25
CA ILE A 258 18.45 16.63 0.05
C ILE A 258 19.20 17.40 -1.06
N SER A 259 20.13 16.74 -1.73
CA SER A 259 20.81 17.28 -2.90
C SER A 259 19.82 17.64 -4.03
N SER A 260 20.17 18.62 -4.85
CA SER A 260 19.34 19.05 -5.98
C SER A 260 19.04 17.91 -6.96
N GLU A 261 19.96 16.96 -7.09
CA GLU A 261 19.84 15.81 -8.00
C GLU A 261 18.76 14.84 -7.52
N ILE A 262 18.80 14.42 -6.25
CA ILE A 262 17.78 13.54 -5.66
C ILE A 262 16.42 14.26 -5.57
N LEU A 263 16.45 15.55 -5.25
CA LEU A 263 15.25 16.39 -5.22
C LEU A 263 14.56 16.41 -6.59
N SER A 264 15.32 16.63 -7.66
CA SER A 264 14.80 16.66 -9.04
C SER A 264 14.17 15.34 -9.44
N LEU A 265 14.79 14.20 -9.11
CA LEU A 265 14.22 12.88 -9.37
C LEU A 265 12.88 12.69 -8.65
N CYS A 266 12.82 13.03 -7.38
CA CYS A 266 11.61 12.85 -6.58
C CYS A 266 10.49 13.81 -7.01
N ASP A 267 10.82 15.06 -7.34
CA ASP A 267 9.84 16.06 -7.80
C ASP A 267 9.27 15.70 -9.17
N GLU A 268 10.09 15.16 -10.08
CA GLU A 268 9.62 14.67 -11.37
C GLU A 268 8.67 13.49 -11.20
N MET A 269 9.06 12.48 -10.42
CA MET A 269 8.22 11.33 -10.11
C MET A 269 6.90 11.76 -9.45
N TRP A 270 6.96 12.72 -8.53
CA TRP A 270 5.77 13.25 -7.87
C TRP A 270 4.81 13.89 -8.86
N ARG A 271 5.32 14.76 -9.76
CA ARG A 271 4.51 15.41 -10.81
C ARG A 271 3.83 14.38 -11.73
N GLN A 272 4.54 13.33 -12.11
CA GLN A 272 3.99 12.25 -12.94
C GLN A 272 2.86 11.50 -12.22
N LEU A 273 3.06 11.14 -10.94
CA LEU A 273 2.02 10.49 -10.14
C LEU A 273 0.81 11.39 -9.90
N GLU A 274 1.05 12.66 -9.62
CA GLU A 274 0.00 13.64 -9.37
C GLU A 274 -0.86 13.89 -10.61
N SER A 275 -0.27 13.94 -11.82
CA SER A 275 -1.02 14.06 -13.07
C SER A 275 -2.01 12.91 -13.26
N LEU A 276 -1.62 11.68 -12.92
CA LEU A 276 -2.51 10.51 -13.02
C LEU A 276 -3.72 10.59 -12.08
N SER A 277 -3.56 11.16 -10.87
CA SER A 277 -4.69 11.30 -9.97
C SER A 277 -5.70 12.32 -10.48
N ASN A 278 -5.24 13.36 -11.17
CA ASN A 278 -6.10 14.41 -11.74
C ASN A 278 -6.87 13.95 -12.99
N GLU A 279 -6.34 13.02 -13.77
CA GLU A 279 -7.02 12.47 -14.96
C GLU A 279 -8.16 11.51 -14.61
N VAL A 280 -8.16 10.97 -13.41
CA VAL A 280 -9.16 10.01 -12.94
C VAL A 280 -10.35 10.72 -12.27
N TYR A 281 -10.32 12.04 -12.14
CA TYR A 281 -11.41 12.91 -11.60
C TYR A 281 -12.10 13.69 -12.75
#